data_05630b8087bd51dde15f2c96ce6389bd
#
_entry.id   05630b8087bd51dde15f2c96ce6389bd
#
_cell.length_a   1.000
_cell.length_b   1.000
_cell.length_c   1.000
_cell.angle_alpha   90.00
_cell.angle_beta   90.00
_cell.angle_gamma   90.00
#
_symmetry.space_group_name_H-M   'P 1'
#
loop_
_entity.id
_entity.type
_entity.pdbx_description
1 polymer ?
#
loop_
_entity_poly.entity_id
_entity_poly.type
_entity_poly.pdbx_seq_one_letter_code
_entity_poly.pdbx_strand_id
1 'polypeptide(L)'
;MATPTTYTISDLAREFDLTTRAIRFYEDMGLLQPQREGPGGRNRVYSARDRTRLKLTLRAKRLGLSLSEAKDIIDTYDSPRDTGPQLRKFLDVLAMHRRQLEDQLADLQANLDEVKAHEKEARALLARTDKGAR
;
A
#
# COMPACT_ATOMS: atom_id res chain seq x y z
N MET A 1 19.56 20.72 -22.00
CA MET A 1 18.27 20.01 -22.06
C MET A 1 18.38 18.72 -21.29
N ALA A 2 17.49 18.54 -20.36
CA ALA A 2 17.47 17.30 -19.60
C ALA A 2 17.05 16.15 -20.52
N THR A 3 17.88 15.13 -20.68
CA THR A 3 17.51 13.90 -21.36
C THR A 3 16.38 13.23 -20.56
N PRO A 4 15.27 12.82 -21.20
CA PRO A 4 14.23 12.09 -20.46
C PRO A 4 14.85 10.87 -19.80
N THR A 5 14.72 10.77 -18.50
CA THR A 5 15.21 9.62 -17.78
C THR A 5 14.27 8.45 -18.03
N THR A 6 14.81 7.35 -18.50
CA THR A 6 14.05 6.12 -18.69
C THR A 6 14.65 5.00 -17.85
N TYR A 7 13.84 3.98 -17.58
CA TYR A 7 14.23 2.87 -16.73
C TYR A 7 13.87 1.55 -17.38
N THR A 8 14.70 0.57 -17.19
CA THR A 8 14.36 -0.82 -17.53
C THR A 8 13.57 -1.45 -16.38
N ILE A 9 12.92 -2.58 -16.66
CA ILE A 9 12.25 -3.32 -15.59
C ILE A 9 13.23 -3.76 -14.50
N SER A 10 14.45 -4.11 -14.90
CA SER A 10 15.52 -4.49 -13.96
C SER A 10 15.94 -3.32 -13.08
N ASP A 11 16.02 -2.12 -13.65
CA ASP A 11 16.35 -0.90 -12.90
C ASP A 11 15.33 -0.67 -11.79
N LEU A 12 14.05 -0.75 -12.13
CA LEU A 12 12.96 -0.53 -11.15
C LEU A 12 12.90 -1.66 -10.12
N ALA A 13 13.09 -2.90 -10.54
CA ALA A 13 13.12 -4.04 -9.63
C ALA A 13 14.22 -3.86 -8.58
N ARG A 14 15.37 -3.41 -9.00
CA ARG A 14 16.53 -3.18 -8.12
C ARG A 14 16.30 -2.00 -7.18
N GLU A 15 15.80 -0.90 -7.71
CA GLU A 15 15.56 0.32 -6.92
C GLU A 15 14.55 0.09 -5.80
N PHE A 16 13.46 -0.63 -6.08
CA PHE A 16 12.35 -0.81 -5.15
C PHE A 16 12.34 -2.17 -4.45
N ASP A 17 13.38 -2.96 -4.67
CA ASP A 17 13.50 -4.31 -4.10
C ASP A 17 12.27 -5.17 -4.43
N LEU A 18 11.93 -5.20 -5.69
CA LEU A 18 10.81 -5.96 -6.22
C LEU A 18 11.28 -7.00 -7.23
N THR A 19 10.44 -8.00 -7.46
CA THR A 19 10.65 -8.92 -8.58
C THR A 19 10.13 -8.26 -9.86
N THR A 20 10.67 -8.65 -11.00
CA THR A 20 10.16 -8.21 -12.29
C THR A 20 8.72 -8.66 -12.49
N ARG A 21 8.36 -9.80 -11.92
CA ARG A 21 6.99 -10.33 -11.95
C ARG A 21 6.00 -9.39 -11.24
N ALA A 22 6.39 -8.84 -10.09
CA ALA A 22 5.56 -7.88 -9.37
C ALA A 22 5.33 -6.62 -10.19
N ILE A 23 6.36 -6.13 -10.87
CA ILE A 23 6.26 -4.94 -11.72
C ILE A 23 5.33 -5.20 -12.90
N ARG A 24 5.42 -6.37 -13.54
CA ARG A 24 4.51 -6.76 -14.62
C ARG A 24 3.06 -6.84 -14.13
N PHE A 25 2.86 -7.32 -12.91
CA PHE A 25 1.54 -7.37 -12.30
C PHE A 25 0.95 -5.96 -12.16
N TYR A 26 1.72 -4.98 -11.69
CA TYR A 26 1.27 -3.59 -11.60
C TYR A 26 0.98 -2.99 -12.98
N GLU A 27 1.77 -3.37 -13.98
CA GLU A 27 1.51 -3.01 -15.38
C GLU A 27 0.16 -3.57 -15.84
N ASP A 28 -0.09 -4.85 -15.58
CA ASP A 28 -1.35 -5.52 -15.94
C ASP A 28 -2.56 -4.86 -15.25
N MET A 29 -2.36 -4.35 -14.05
CA MET A 29 -3.40 -3.64 -13.30
C MET A 29 -3.61 -2.20 -13.77
N GLY A 30 -2.83 -1.73 -14.75
CA GLY A 30 -2.96 -0.39 -15.30
C GLY A 30 -2.28 0.69 -14.47
N LEU A 31 -1.45 0.31 -13.51
CA LEU A 31 -0.71 1.28 -12.69
C LEU A 31 0.51 1.85 -13.41
N LEU A 32 1.09 1.07 -14.31
CA LEU A 32 2.24 1.44 -15.10
C LEU A 32 1.90 1.25 -16.59
N GLN A 33 2.45 2.13 -17.43
CA GLN A 33 2.24 2.07 -18.88
C GLN A 33 3.57 2.25 -19.61
N PRO A 34 4.45 1.24 -19.56
CA PRO A 34 5.72 1.33 -20.25
C PRO A 34 5.53 1.31 -21.76
N GLN A 35 6.44 1.98 -22.45
CA GLN A 35 6.55 1.84 -23.90
C GLN A 35 7.34 0.58 -24.20
N ARG A 36 7.03 -0.03 -25.34
CA ARG A 36 7.74 -1.21 -25.81
C ARG A 36 8.63 -0.84 -26.98
N GLU A 37 9.89 -1.18 -26.85
CA GLU A 37 10.90 -0.89 -27.86
C GLU A 37 11.63 -2.17 -28.27
N GLY A 38 12.38 -2.09 -29.38
CA GLY A 38 13.16 -3.20 -29.88
C GLY A 38 12.35 -4.15 -30.75
N PRO A 39 13.01 -5.20 -31.28
CA PRO A 39 12.36 -6.16 -32.17
C PRO A 39 11.18 -6.87 -31.48
N GLY A 40 10.01 -6.78 -32.11
CA GLY A 40 8.80 -7.41 -31.57
C GLY A 40 8.28 -6.78 -30.28
N GLY A 41 8.74 -5.57 -29.91
CA GLY A 41 8.31 -4.90 -28.69
C GLY A 41 8.73 -5.61 -27.42
N ARG A 42 9.85 -6.27 -27.41
CA ARG A 42 10.34 -7.09 -26.29
C ARG A 42 10.83 -6.29 -25.10
N ASN A 43 11.33 -5.08 -25.36
CA ASN A 43 11.92 -4.26 -24.31
C ASN A 43 10.90 -3.30 -23.74
N ARG A 44 10.69 -3.35 -22.43
CA ARG A 44 9.86 -2.40 -21.71
C ARG A 44 10.70 -1.20 -21.31
N VAL A 45 10.22 -0.01 -21.64
CA VAL A 45 10.88 1.25 -21.25
C VAL A 45 9.92 2.02 -20.36
N TYR A 46 10.30 2.23 -19.13
CA TYR A 46 9.51 2.94 -18.14
C TYR A 46 9.94 4.38 -18.06
N SER A 47 8.97 5.29 -17.98
CA SER A 47 9.22 6.73 -17.86
C SER A 47 9.46 7.12 -16.40
N ALA A 48 9.89 8.38 -16.21
CA ALA A 48 9.97 8.96 -14.86
C ALA A 48 8.58 9.00 -14.20
N ARG A 49 7.52 9.20 -14.99
CA ARG A 49 6.14 9.14 -14.52
C ARG A 49 5.80 7.75 -13.99
N ASP A 50 6.17 6.71 -14.73
CA ASP A 50 5.97 5.32 -14.30
C ASP A 50 6.70 5.05 -13.00
N ARG A 51 7.92 5.52 -12.85
CA ARG A 51 8.69 5.39 -11.62
C ARG A 51 7.98 6.03 -10.43
N THR A 52 7.47 7.24 -10.62
CA THR A 52 6.71 7.94 -9.58
C THR A 52 5.43 7.19 -9.23
N ARG A 53 4.71 6.69 -10.24
CA ARG A 53 3.49 5.90 -10.01
C ARG A 53 3.78 4.62 -9.25
N LEU A 54 4.89 3.95 -9.55
CA LEU A 54 5.32 2.76 -8.82
C LEU A 54 5.61 3.09 -7.36
N LYS A 55 6.33 4.17 -7.12
CA LYS A 55 6.64 4.65 -5.77
C LYS A 55 5.36 4.92 -4.96
N LEU A 56 4.39 5.59 -5.58
CA LEU A 56 3.10 5.89 -4.95
C LEU A 56 2.28 4.63 -4.70
N THR A 57 2.32 3.68 -5.63
CA THR A 57 1.63 2.38 -5.49
C THR A 57 2.17 1.61 -4.29
N LEU A 58 3.48 1.55 -4.14
CA LEU A 58 4.10 0.85 -3.00
C LEU A 58 3.80 1.53 -1.68
N ARG A 59 3.74 2.86 -1.68
CA ARG A 59 3.37 3.63 -0.49
C ARG A 59 1.92 3.37 -0.09
N ALA A 60 1.01 3.38 -1.06
CA ALA A 60 -0.41 3.07 -0.83
C ALA A 60 -0.59 1.66 -0.28
N LYS A 61 0.12 0.70 -0.84
CA LYS A 61 0.11 -0.69 -0.36
C LYS A 61 0.57 -0.79 1.10
N ARG A 62 1.61 -0.05 1.47
CA ARG A 62 2.10 0.00 2.85
C ARG A 62 1.05 0.55 3.81
N LEU A 63 0.25 1.50 3.35
CA LEU A 63 -0.83 2.10 4.14
C LEU A 63 -2.07 1.22 4.21
N GLY A 64 -2.06 0.07 3.54
CA GLY A 64 -3.17 -0.88 3.57
C GLY A 64 -4.26 -0.62 2.55
N LEU A 65 -4.03 0.26 1.56
CA LEU A 65 -4.99 0.47 0.48
C LEU A 65 -4.98 -0.72 -0.49
N SER A 66 -6.13 -1.01 -1.07
CA SER A 66 -6.21 -1.97 -2.16
C SER A 66 -5.56 -1.39 -3.41
N LEU A 67 -5.18 -2.26 -4.36
CA LEU A 67 -4.61 -1.78 -5.63
C LEU A 67 -5.62 -0.96 -6.43
N SER A 68 -6.90 -1.30 -6.34
CA SER A 68 -7.97 -0.53 -6.98
C SER A 68 -8.06 0.89 -6.41
N GLU A 69 -8.04 1.01 -5.08
CA GLU A 69 -8.04 2.31 -4.40
C GLU A 69 -6.79 3.11 -4.75
N ALA A 70 -5.63 2.45 -4.74
CA ALA A 70 -4.36 3.08 -5.11
C ALA A 70 -4.41 3.61 -6.54
N LYS A 71 -4.94 2.82 -7.48
CA LYS A 71 -5.06 3.23 -8.88
C LYS A 71 -5.94 4.45 -9.02
N ASP A 72 -7.09 4.48 -8.38
CA ASP A 72 -8.01 5.62 -8.42
C ASP A 72 -7.34 6.90 -7.92
N ILE A 73 -6.61 6.80 -6.83
CA ILE A 73 -5.89 7.94 -6.26
C ILE A 73 -4.79 8.41 -7.20
N ILE A 74 -3.98 7.49 -7.71
CA ILE A 74 -2.84 7.82 -8.58
C ILE A 74 -3.31 8.40 -9.91
N ASP A 75 -4.35 7.83 -10.51
CA ASP A 75 -4.92 8.34 -11.75
C ASP A 75 -5.49 9.74 -11.57
N THR A 76 -6.10 10.01 -10.42
CA THR A 76 -6.62 11.33 -10.08
C THR A 76 -5.49 12.35 -9.96
N TYR A 77 -4.40 11.96 -9.32
CA TYR A 77 -3.24 12.83 -9.10
C TYR A 77 -2.51 13.19 -10.39
N ASP A 78 -2.49 12.28 -11.35
CA ASP A 78 -1.83 12.48 -12.64
C ASP A 78 -2.60 13.36 -13.61
N SER A 79 -3.87 13.66 -13.32
CA SER A 79 -4.67 14.46 -14.22
C SER A 79 -4.30 15.92 -14.13
N PRO A 80 -3.91 16.58 -15.23
CA PRO A 80 -3.51 17.98 -15.20
C PRO A 80 -4.67 18.96 -15.13
N ARG A 81 -5.93 18.48 -15.16
CA ARG A 81 -7.10 19.33 -15.23
C ARG A 81 -7.87 19.34 -13.94
N ASP A 82 -8.29 20.54 -13.52
CA ASP A 82 -9.28 20.78 -12.47
C ASP A 82 -9.01 20.00 -11.19
N THR A 83 -8.03 20.47 -10.44
CA THR A 83 -7.56 19.84 -9.21
C THR A 83 -8.58 19.82 -8.08
N GLY A 84 -9.60 20.70 -8.11
CA GLY A 84 -10.59 20.80 -7.04
C GLY A 84 -11.46 19.55 -6.86
N PRO A 85 -12.22 19.13 -7.89
CA PRO A 85 -13.02 17.91 -7.80
C PRO A 85 -12.21 16.67 -7.55
N GLN A 86 -11.01 16.59 -8.12
CA GLN A 86 -10.11 15.46 -7.94
C GLN A 86 -9.60 15.36 -6.52
N LEU A 87 -9.23 16.48 -5.91
CA LEU A 87 -8.80 16.53 -4.52
C LEU A 87 -9.93 16.14 -3.58
N ARG A 88 -11.17 16.52 -3.89
CA ARG A 88 -12.33 16.10 -3.09
C ARG A 88 -12.52 14.60 -3.14
N LYS A 89 -12.42 13.99 -4.32
CA LYS A 89 -12.50 12.55 -4.49
C LYS A 89 -11.38 11.84 -3.71
N PHE A 90 -10.18 12.37 -3.79
CA PHE A 90 -9.02 11.89 -3.06
C PHE A 90 -9.28 11.94 -1.54
N LEU A 91 -9.79 13.07 -1.04
CA LEU A 91 -10.12 13.22 0.37
C LEU A 91 -11.20 12.24 0.82
N ASP A 92 -12.20 12.00 -0.02
CA ASP A 92 -13.26 11.03 0.30
C ASP A 92 -12.72 9.62 0.45
N VAL A 93 -11.82 9.20 -0.46
CA VAL A 93 -11.18 7.89 -0.38
C VAL A 93 -10.31 7.78 0.88
N LEU A 94 -9.52 8.81 1.16
CA LEU A 94 -8.67 8.84 2.36
C LEU A 94 -9.50 8.82 3.64
N ALA A 95 -10.61 9.58 3.68
CA ALA A 95 -11.47 9.62 4.85
C ALA A 95 -12.13 8.27 5.12
N MET A 96 -12.58 7.59 4.06
CA MET A 96 -13.14 6.24 4.18
C MET A 96 -12.09 5.27 4.73
N HIS A 97 -10.88 5.31 4.20
CA HIS A 97 -9.80 4.43 4.64
C HIS A 97 -9.40 4.73 6.08
N ARG A 98 -9.33 6.00 6.46
CA ARG A 98 -9.06 6.41 7.84
C ARG A 98 -10.10 5.83 8.81
N ARG A 99 -11.38 5.92 8.47
CA ARG A 99 -12.45 5.35 9.31
C ARG A 99 -12.30 3.85 9.49
N GLN A 100 -11.98 3.14 8.41
CA GLN A 100 -11.74 1.69 8.48
C GLN A 100 -10.59 1.37 9.43
N LEU A 101 -9.50 2.12 9.36
CA LEU A 101 -8.36 1.93 10.24
C LEU A 101 -8.70 2.27 11.69
N GLU A 102 -9.46 3.33 11.92
CA GLU A 102 -9.91 3.69 13.27
C GLU A 102 -10.79 2.60 13.88
N ASP A 103 -11.69 2.00 13.08
CA ASP A 103 -12.53 0.89 13.52
C ASP A 103 -11.68 -0.34 13.84
N GLN A 104 -10.71 -0.67 13.00
CA GLN A 104 -9.78 -1.78 13.26
C GLN A 104 -8.96 -1.54 14.53
N LEU A 105 -8.52 -0.32 14.74
CA LEU A 105 -7.79 0.05 15.94
C LEU A 105 -8.66 -0.13 17.19
N ALA A 106 -9.90 0.30 17.15
CA ALA A 106 -10.84 0.13 18.25
C ALA A 106 -11.07 -1.35 18.56
N ASP A 107 -11.24 -2.18 17.54
CA ASP A 107 -11.42 -3.63 17.70
C ASP A 107 -10.19 -4.27 18.33
N LEU A 108 -8.99 -3.90 17.87
CA LEU A 108 -7.75 -4.41 18.44
C LEU A 108 -7.58 -3.97 19.89
N GLN A 109 -7.93 -2.74 20.21
CA GLN A 109 -7.87 -2.25 21.58
C GLN A 109 -8.80 -3.05 22.49
N ALA A 110 -10.02 -3.33 22.04
CA ALA A 110 -10.99 -4.13 22.78
C ALA A 110 -10.45 -5.55 23.01
N ASN A 111 -9.87 -6.17 21.98
CA ASN A 111 -9.26 -7.50 22.08
C ASN A 111 -8.11 -7.50 23.09
N LEU A 112 -7.26 -6.48 23.02
CA LEU A 112 -6.12 -6.36 23.94
C LEU A 112 -6.59 -6.23 25.39
N ASP A 113 -7.61 -5.41 25.63
CA ASP A 113 -8.18 -5.23 26.97
C ASP A 113 -8.75 -6.54 27.51
N GLU A 114 -9.41 -7.32 26.66
CA GLU A 114 -9.95 -8.62 27.01
C GLU A 114 -8.85 -9.62 27.38
N VAL A 115 -7.78 -9.67 26.58
CA VAL A 115 -6.63 -10.54 26.87
C VAL A 115 -6.01 -10.17 28.21
N LYS A 116 -5.83 -8.88 28.48
CA LYS A 116 -5.26 -8.41 29.75
C LYS A 116 -6.13 -8.79 30.94
N ALA A 117 -7.45 -8.72 30.78
CA ALA A 117 -8.39 -9.12 31.82
C ALA A 117 -8.28 -10.61 32.12
N HIS A 118 -8.20 -11.46 31.11
CA HIS A 118 -8.01 -12.89 31.26
C HIS A 118 -6.67 -13.25 31.89
N GLU A 119 -5.60 -12.56 31.50
CA GLU A 119 -4.29 -12.73 32.13
C GLU A 119 -4.33 -12.45 33.64
N LYS A 120 -4.97 -11.35 34.00
CA LYS A 120 -5.12 -10.96 35.43
C LYS A 120 -5.89 -12.02 36.22
N GLU A 121 -6.98 -12.50 35.65
CA GLU A 121 -7.80 -13.54 36.25
C GLU A 121 -7.03 -14.85 36.40
N ALA A 122 -6.32 -15.27 35.39
CA ALA A 122 -5.52 -16.49 35.42
C ALA A 122 -4.40 -16.41 36.46
N ARG A 123 -3.74 -15.25 36.56
CA ARG A 123 -2.70 -15.04 37.58
C ARG A 123 -3.27 -15.14 39.01
N ALA A 124 -4.46 -14.58 39.22
CA ALA A 124 -5.12 -14.67 40.52
C ALA A 124 -5.48 -16.12 40.86
N LEU A 125 -5.96 -16.88 39.90
CA LEU A 125 -6.28 -18.30 40.08
C LEU A 125 -5.01 -19.11 40.36
N LEU A 126 -3.94 -18.84 39.62
CA LEU A 126 -2.65 -19.52 39.82
C LEU A 126 -2.11 -19.25 41.22
N ALA A 127 -2.18 -18.02 41.71
CA ALA A 127 -1.73 -17.66 43.03
C ALA A 127 -2.50 -18.40 44.15
N ARG A 128 -3.82 -18.57 43.97
CA ARG A 128 -4.63 -19.35 44.90
C ARG A 128 -4.25 -20.83 44.89
N THR A 129 -4.01 -21.38 43.67
CA THR A 129 -3.59 -22.78 43.52
C THR A 129 -2.26 -23.02 44.23
N ASP A 130 -1.29 -22.14 44.04
CA ASP A 130 0.03 -22.24 44.68
C ASP A 130 -0.08 -22.18 46.19
N LYS A 131 -0.94 -21.35 46.73
CA LYS A 131 -1.19 -21.28 48.16
C LYS A 131 -1.90 -22.51 48.69
N GLY A 132 -2.79 -23.10 47.90
CA GLY A 132 -3.53 -24.30 48.28
C GLY A 132 -2.73 -25.60 48.18
N ALA A 133 -1.57 -25.56 47.52
CA ALA A 133 -0.74 -26.75 47.30
C ALA A 133 0.21 -27.09 48.44
N ARG A 134 0.07 -26.44 49.57
CA ARG A 134 0.88 -26.74 50.79
C ARG A 134 0.33 -27.93 51.57
#